data_cd928338ea84f458237f81dd32a581b0
#
_entry.id   cd928338ea84f458237f81dd32a581b0
#
_cell.length_a   1.000
_cell.length_b   1.000
_cell.length_c   1.000
_cell.angle_alpha   90.00
_cell.angle_beta   90.00
_cell.angle_gamma   90.00
#
_symmetry.space_group_name_H-M   'P 1'
#
loop_
_entity.id
_entity.type
_entity.pdbx_description
1 polymer ?
#
loop_
_entity_poly.entity_id
_entity_poly.type
_entity_poly.pdbx_seq_one_letter_code
_entity_poly.pdbx_strand_id
1 'polypeptide(L)'
;MQAYRLVDSRSGVFNLIAVSSPLSLPFQMFERIVSSPEYQKYKPVVVSRPPEGPWLLMFERVISDLEAERLIELGGDLGYERSTDVGELQPDGTYSKNENSGRTSTNTWCIDKCYTDPIAVRVMQRIENITGIPELNSENLQLLQYGPNQYYREHSDYIPFQLNRPTGVRILTFYMYLNDVEEGGGTSFPRLNVTVTPKRGRAVLWPSVLNHNPNKKDPRTNHEALPVIKGVKYGANAWIHQRDFKTPNLMGC
;
A
#
# COMPACT_ATOMS: atom_id res chain seq x y z
N MET A 1 -24.23 -15.84 7.87
CA MET A 1 -23.57 -17.10 7.48
C MET A 1 -24.30 -17.66 6.25
N GLN A 2 -23.73 -17.48 5.07
CA GLN A 2 -24.22 -18.18 3.87
C GLN A 2 -23.18 -19.24 3.52
N ALA A 3 -23.58 -20.50 3.68
CA ALA A 3 -22.79 -21.66 3.28
C ALA A 3 -23.13 -22.01 1.83
N TYR A 4 -22.17 -22.01 0.95
CA TYR A 4 -22.33 -22.58 -0.40
C TYR A 4 -21.98 -24.07 -0.38
N ARG A 5 -22.86 -24.90 -0.88
CA ARG A 5 -22.70 -26.35 -1.00
C ARG A 5 -22.14 -26.67 -2.38
N LEU A 6 -20.93 -27.23 -2.44
CA LEU A 6 -20.44 -27.92 -3.63
C LEU A 6 -20.72 -29.43 -3.45
N VAL A 7 -21.41 -30.02 -4.39
CA VAL A 7 -21.70 -31.46 -4.41
C VAL A 7 -20.77 -32.11 -5.42
N ASP A 8 -19.87 -32.94 -4.96
CA ASP A 8 -19.16 -33.90 -5.81
C ASP A 8 -19.92 -35.23 -5.78
N SER A 9 -20.32 -35.69 -6.97
CA SER A 9 -21.21 -36.80 -7.16
C SER A 9 -20.59 -38.22 -7.03
N ARG A 10 -19.35 -38.36 -6.55
CA ARG A 10 -18.66 -39.64 -6.60
C ARG A 10 -18.09 -40.23 -5.30
N SER A 11 -18.09 -39.55 -4.17
CA SER A 11 -17.44 -40.12 -2.98
C SER A 11 -18.10 -39.96 -1.61
N GLY A 12 -19.27 -39.37 -1.49
CA GLY A 12 -20.03 -39.34 -0.23
C GLY A 12 -19.32 -38.75 1.00
N VAL A 13 -18.11 -38.19 0.87
CA VAL A 13 -17.31 -37.58 1.95
C VAL A 13 -17.46 -36.07 1.87
N PHE A 14 -18.13 -35.50 2.86
CA PHE A 14 -18.24 -34.04 3.00
C PHE A 14 -16.99 -33.53 3.68
N ASN A 15 -16.05 -32.98 2.92
CA ASN A 15 -15.02 -32.14 3.49
C ASN A 15 -15.59 -30.74 3.73
N LEU A 16 -15.86 -30.43 4.99
CA LEU A 16 -16.11 -29.06 5.43
C LEU A 16 -14.78 -28.29 5.33
N ILE A 17 -14.55 -27.61 4.21
CA ILE A 17 -13.53 -26.56 4.17
C ILE A 17 -14.06 -25.44 5.06
N ALA A 18 -13.51 -25.30 6.26
CA ALA A 18 -13.74 -24.14 7.10
C ALA A 18 -13.25 -22.92 6.32
N VAL A 19 -14.18 -22.18 5.71
CA VAL A 19 -13.87 -20.84 5.18
C VAL A 19 -13.53 -20.01 6.41
N SER A 20 -12.23 -19.80 6.62
CA SER A 20 -11.76 -18.88 7.64
C SER A 20 -12.47 -17.53 7.45
N SER A 21 -12.98 -16.95 8.53
CA SER A 21 -13.71 -15.68 8.45
C SER A 21 -12.83 -14.63 7.75
N PRO A 22 -13.42 -13.74 6.91
CA PRO A 22 -12.68 -12.67 6.23
C PRO A 22 -11.84 -11.79 7.18
N LEU A 23 -12.17 -11.85 8.47
CA LEU A 23 -11.50 -11.09 9.55
C LEU A 23 -10.09 -11.62 9.93
N SER A 24 -9.72 -12.83 9.48
CA SER A 24 -8.41 -13.42 9.79
C SER A 24 -7.37 -13.23 8.67
N LEU A 25 -7.77 -12.80 7.48
CA LEU A 25 -6.91 -12.72 6.30
C LEU A 25 -5.68 -11.83 6.47
N PRO A 26 -5.78 -10.57 6.96
CA PRO A 26 -4.59 -9.73 7.11
C PRO A 26 -3.58 -10.29 8.11
N PHE A 27 -4.04 -10.88 9.22
CA PHE A 27 -3.16 -11.45 10.23
C PHE A 27 -2.40 -12.67 9.69
N GLN A 28 -3.09 -13.60 9.06
CA GLN A 28 -2.49 -14.79 8.46
C GLN A 28 -1.50 -14.43 7.32
N MET A 29 -1.78 -13.36 6.57
CA MET A 29 -0.89 -12.85 5.54
C MET A 29 0.47 -12.44 6.12
N PHE A 30 0.50 -11.65 7.17
CA PHE A 30 1.76 -11.20 7.79
C PHE A 30 2.57 -12.37 8.36
N GLU A 31 1.90 -13.30 9.09
CA GLU A 31 2.57 -14.51 9.60
C GLU A 31 3.13 -15.37 8.45
N ARG A 32 2.38 -15.54 7.35
CA ARG A 32 2.84 -16.24 6.15
C ARG A 32 4.08 -15.59 5.56
N ILE A 33 4.09 -14.26 5.43
CA ILE A 33 5.24 -13.53 4.87
C ILE A 33 6.49 -13.76 5.72
N VAL A 34 6.36 -13.72 7.04
CA VAL A 34 7.51 -13.86 7.96
C VAL A 34 8.02 -15.29 8.03
N SER A 35 7.12 -16.29 8.00
CA SER A 35 7.48 -17.69 8.23
C SER A 35 7.85 -18.47 6.97
N SER A 36 7.32 -18.07 5.79
CA SER A 36 7.53 -18.82 4.56
C SER A 36 8.92 -18.58 3.96
N PRO A 37 9.66 -19.64 3.60
CA PRO A 37 10.95 -19.54 2.90
C PRO A 37 10.90 -18.76 1.58
N GLU A 38 9.72 -18.76 0.92
CA GLU A 38 9.51 -18.09 -0.37
C GLU A 38 9.80 -16.58 -0.29
N TYR A 39 9.45 -15.94 0.84
CA TYR A 39 9.59 -14.48 1.01
C TYR A 39 10.92 -14.06 1.63
N GLN A 40 11.75 -15.01 2.11
CA GLN A 40 13.04 -14.69 2.75
C GLN A 40 14.02 -13.99 1.79
N LYS A 41 13.86 -14.19 0.48
CA LYS A 41 14.62 -13.46 -0.56
C LYS A 41 14.42 -11.94 -0.48
N TYR A 42 13.30 -11.46 0.07
CA TYR A 42 13.01 -10.04 0.27
C TYR A 42 13.49 -9.52 1.63
N LYS A 43 14.05 -10.40 2.47
CA LYS A 43 14.55 -10.10 3.82
C LYS A 43 13.52 -9.35 4.67
N PRO A 44 12.36 -9.96 4.95
CA PRO A 44 11.35 -9.33 5.79
C PRO A 44 11.85 -9.18 7.22
N VAL A 45 11.65 -7.98 7.79
CA VAL A 45 11.97 -7.64 9.17
C VAL A 45 10.68 -7.22 9.86
N VAL A 46 10.36 -7.88 10.97
CA VAL A 46 9.23 -7.51 11.81
C VAL A 46 9.63 -6.29 12.63
N VAL A 47 9.02 -5.14 12.36
CA VAL A 47 9.26 -3.90 13.09
C VAL A 47 8.26 -3.76 14.24
N SER A 48 7.01 -4.17 14.02
CA SER A 48 5.95 -4.24 15.02
C SER A 48 5.00 -5.39 14.71
N ARG A 49 4.39 -5.99 15.73
CA ARG A 49 3.37 -7.03 15.60
C ARG A 49 2.49 -7.13 16.84
N PRO A 50 1.27 -7.72 16.73
CA PRO A 50 0.46 -8.05 17.89
C PRO A 50 1.15 -9.02 18.86
N PRO A 51 0.86 -8.94 20.16
CA PRO A 51 -0.10 -8.04 20.81
C PRO A 51 0.43 -6.62 21.08
N GLU A 52 1.74 -6.38 21.00
CA GLU A 52 2.39 -5.12 21.40
C GLU A 52 2.01 -3.94 20.50
N GLY A 53 1.80 -4.20 19.22
CA GLY A 53 1.44 -3.18 18.24
C GLY A 53 0.66 -3.74 17.03
N PRO A 54 0.34 -2.92 16.05
CA PRO A 54 -0.12 -3.39 14.75
C PRO A 54 1.02 -4.07 14.00
N TRP A 55 0.70 -4.81 12.94
CA TRP A 55 1.72 -5.28 12.04
C TRP A 55 2.42 -4.12 11.33
N LEU A 56 3.73 -4.15 11.31
CA LEU A 56 4.59 -3.29 10.51
C LEU A 56 5.77 -4.14 10.04
N LEU A 57 5.81 -4.46 8.75
CA LEU A 57 6.91 -5.19 8.13
C LEU A 57 7.76 -4.25 7.28
N MET A 58 9.06 -4.38 7.41
CA MET A 58 10.03 -3.78 6.51
C MET A 58 10.67 -4.90 5.67
N PHE A 59 10.90 -4.63 4.40
CA PHE A 59 11.63 -5.51 3.48
C PHE A 59 12.88 -4.79 3.01
N GLU A 60 14.03 -5.44 3.10
CA GLU A 60 15.30 -4.80 2.69
C GLU A 60 15.53 -4.82 1.18
N ARG A 61 14.84 -5.71 0.46
CA ARG A 61 15.08 -5.89 -0.97
C ARG A 61 13.83 -6.43 -1.69
N VAL A 62 12.87 -5.55 -1.96
CA VAL A 62 11.66 -5.93 -2.71
C VAL A 62 11.82 -5.68 -4.20
N ILE A 63 12.43 -4.57 -4.57
CA ILE A 63 12.69 -4.20 -5.97
C ILE A 63 14.21 -4.10 -6.21
N SER A 64 14.63 -4.41 -7.43
CA SER A 64 16.01 -4.25 -7.87
C SER A 64 16.32 -2.78 -8.20
N ASP A 65 17.61 -2.47 -8.36
CA ASP A 65 18.05 -1.13 -8.74
C ASP A 65 17.48 -0.72 -10.09
N LEU A 66 17.48 -1.63 -11.08
CA LEU A 66 16.89 -1.39 -12.40
C LEU A 66 15.38 -1.12 -12.34
N GLU A 67 14.64 -1.85 -11.48
CA GLU A 67 13.21 -1.61 -11.30
C GLU A 67 12.94 -0.26 -10.65
N ALA A 68 13.75 0.11 -9.66
CA ALA A 68 13.66 1.40 -8.99
C ALA A 68 13.95 2.56 -9.96
N GLU A 69 15.02 2.46 -10.73
CA GLU A 69 15.40 3.45 -11.75
C GLU A 69 14.29 3.60 -12.79
N ARG A 70 13.76 2.48 -13.30
CA ARG A 70 12.68 2.53 -14.28
C ARG A 70 11.42 3.19 -13.75
N LEU A 71 11.02 2.95 -12.50
CA LEU A 71 9.87 3.63 -11.89
C LEU A 71 10.11 5.14 -11.72
N ILE A 72 11.34 5.56 -11.42
CA ILE A 72 11.69 6.98 -11.36
C ILE A 72 11.59 7.63 -12.76
N GLU A 73 12.12 6.97 -13.81
CA GLU A 73 12.02 7.43 -15.19
C GLU A 73 10.55 7.57 -15.63
N LEU A 74 9.74 6.53 -15.39
CA LEU A 74 8.32 6.55 -15.72
C LEU A 74 7.58 7.70 -15.03
N GLY A 75 7.93 7.99 -13.77
CA GLY A 75 7.40 9.15 -13.06
C GLY A 75 7.83 10.46 -13.68
N GLY A 76 9.09 10.57 -14.12
CA GLY A 76 9.62 11.73 -14.84
C GLY A 76 8.93 11.97 -16.19
N ASP A 77 8.70 10.89 -16.95
CA ASP A 77 8.04 10.94 -18.26
C ASP A 77 6.56 11.40 -18.15
N LEU A 78 5.87 10.99 -17.08
CA LEU A 78 4.50 11.40 -16.82
C LEU A 78 4.38 12.83 -16.27
N GLY A 79 5.46 13.32 -15.65
CA GLY A 79 5.50 14.61 -14.96
C GLY A 79 4.95 14.54 -13.54
N TYR A 80 5.66 15.17 -12.60
CA TYR A 80 5.24 15.27 -11.20
C TYR A 80 4.46 16.56 -10.97
N GLU A 81 3.26 16.45 -10.44
CA GLU A 81 2.42 17.56 -10.02
C GLU A 81 2.39 17.70 -8.50
N ARG A 82 2.01 18.86 -7.99
CA ARG A 82 1.79 19.09 -6.57
C ARG A 82 0.84 18.03 -6.00
N SER A 83 1.26 17.34 -4.95
CA SER A 83 0.42 16.36 -4.28
C SER A 83 -0.74 17.05 -3.56
N THR A 84 -1.93 16.44 -3.68
CA THR A 84 -3.15 16.88 -3.01
C THR A 84 -3.70 15.76 -2.14
N ASP A 85 -4.43 16.12 -1.11
CA ASP A 85 -5.23 15.17 -0.35
C ASP A 85 -6.60 15.02 -1.01
N VAL A 86 -7.27 13.92 -0.69
CA VAL A 86 -8.65 13.70 -1.16
C VAL A 86 -9.56 14.68 -0.43
N GLY A 87 -10.24 15.54 -1.20
CA GLY A 87 -11.19 16.52 -0.70
C GLY A 87 -12.61 15.97 -0.64
N GLU A 88 -13.58 16.88 -0.77
CA GLU A 88 -15.02 16.55 -0.69
C GLU A 88 -15.51 15.84 -1.96
N LEU A 89 -16.52 14.98 -1.76
CA LEU A 89 -17.23 14.34 -2.87
C LEU A 89 -18.02 15.40 -3.64
N GLN A 90 -17.79 15.46 -4.94
CA GLN A 90 -18.49 16.36 -5.85
C GLN A 90 -19.79 15.71 -6.39
N PRO A 91 -20.75 16.52 -6.88
CA PRO A 91 -22.02 16.01 -7.42
C PRO A 91 -21.85 15.03 -8.61
N ASP A 92 -20.75 15.12 -9.34
CA ASP A 92 -20.41 14.23 -10.45
C ASP A 92 -19.77 12.90 -10.00
N GLY A 93 -19.66 12.67 -8.67
CA GLY A 93 -19.07 11.47 -8.10
C GLY A 93 -17.56 11.50 -7.97
N THR A 94 -16.89 12.54 -8.45
CA THR A 94 -15.43 12.74 -8.26
C THR A 94 -15.13 13.36 -6.90
N TYR A 95 -13.85 13.44 -6.55
CA TYR A 95 -13.38 14.12 -5.34
C TYR A 95 -12.61 15.38 -5.70
N SER A 96 -12.88 16.46 -4.97
CA SER A 96 -12.06 17.66 -5.10
C SER A 96 -10.63 17.38 -4.65
N LYS A 97 -9.68 18.08 -5.28
CA LYS A 97 -8.28 18.09 -4.87
C LYS A 97 -8.12 19.11 -3.73
N ASN A 98 -7.59 18.67 -2.59
CA ASN A 98 -7.34 19.55 -1.47
C ASN A 98 -5.83 19.77 -1.31
N GLU A 99 -5.34 20.92 -1.78
CA GLU A 99 -3.99 21.38 -1.49
C GLU A 99 -3.93 21.94 -0.08
N ASN A 100 -3.02 21.41 0.72
CA ASN A 100 -2.80 21.92 2.07
C ASN A 100 -1.30 22.01 2.38
N SER A 101 -0.96 22.79 3.41
CA SER A 101 0.42 22.97 3.85
C SER A 101 1.02 21.72 4.53
N GLY A 102 0.20 20.75 4.86
CA GLY A 102 0.61 19.51 5.50
C GLY A 102 1.28 18.52 4.56
N ARG A 103 1.09 18.68 3.24
CA ARG A 103 1.66 17.80 2.22
C ARG A 103 2.36 18.63 1.16
N THR A 104 3.68 18.58 1.10
CA THR A 104 4.49 19.46 0.23
C THR A 104 5.18 18.72 -0.92
N SER A 105 5.02 17.41 -1.03
CA SER A 105 5.54 16.56 -2.09
C SER A 105 4.91 16.83 -3.45
N THR A 106 5.48 16.22 -4.47
CA THR A 106 4.86 16.05 -5.78
C THR A 106 4.62 14.58 -6.06
N ASN A 107 3.66 14.27 -6.92
CA ASN A 107 3.37 12.89 -7.33
C ASN A 107 2.83 12.82 -8.76
N THR A 108 2.86 11.62 -9.31
CA THR A 108 2.13 11.23 -10.50
C THR A 108 1.57 9.82 -10.32
N TRP A 109 0.50 9.52 -11.04
CA TRP A 109 -0.09 8.19 -11.04
C TRP A 109 0.43 7.38 -12.23
N CYS A 110 0.85 6.15 -11.97
CA CYS A 110 1.32 5.22 -13.00
C CYS A 110 0.12 4.69 -13.80
N ILE A 111 -0.34 5.49 -14.77
CA ILE A 111 -1.44 5.20 -15.69
C ILE A 111 -0.91 5.03 -17.11
N ASP A 112 -1.76 4.70 -18.05
CA ASP A 112 -1.47 4.59 -19.48
C ASP A 112 -0.22 3.72 -19.77
N LYS A 113 0.77 4.29 -20.43
CA LYS A 113 2.03 3.60 -20.77
C LYS A 113 2.81 3.11 -19.53
N CYS A 114 2.74 3.85 -18.43
CA CYS A 114 3.35 3.41 -17.18
C CYS A 114 2.67 2.15 -16.63
N TYR A 115 1.34 2.12 -16.63
CA TYR A 115 0.58 0.96 -16.15
C TYR A 115 0.89 -0.32 -16.93
N THR A 116 1.15 -0.20 -18.23
CA THR A 116 1.49 -1.34 -19.08
C THR A 116 2.99 -1.60 -19.22
N ASP A 117 3.82 -0.79 -18.58
CA ASP A 117 5.28 -1.00 -18.58
C ASP A 117 5.63 -2.34 -17.91
N PRO A 118 6.44 -3.19 -18.54
CA PRO A 118 6.77 -4.52 -18.02
C PRO A 118 7.38 -4.50 -16.61
N ILE A 119 8.05 -3.43 -16.21
CA ILE A 119 8.60 -3.27 -14.87
C ILE A 119 7.50 -2.95 -13.88
N ALA A 120 6.63 -1.98 -14.18
CA ALA A 120 5.50 -1.62 -13.31
C ALA A 120 4.57 -2.82 -13.10
N VAL A 121 4.22 -3.54 -14.16
CA VAL A 121 3.42 -4.78 -14.11
C VAL A 121 4.09 -5.82 -13.18
N ARG A 122 5.39 -6.06 -13.35
CA ARG A 122 6.14 -7.04 -12.55
C ARG A 122 6.20 -6.65 -11.06
N VAL A 123 6.33 -5.37 -10.78
CA VAL A 123 6.31 -4.85 -9.40
C VAL A 123 4.95 -5.07 -8.77
N MET A 124 3.85 -4.76 -9.48
CA MET A 124 2.49 -4.98 -8.98
C MET A 124 2.18 -6.46 -8.77
N GLN A 125 2.57 -7.36 -9.70
CA GLN A 125 2.46 -8.80 -9.53
C GLN A 125 3.24 -9.32 -8.32
N ARG A 126 4.41 -8.72 -8.04
CA ARG A 126 5.20 -9.05 -6.85
C ARG A 126 4.48 -8.66 -5.57
N ILE A 127 3.83 -7.50 -5.53
CA ILE A 127 3.01 -7.06 -4.39
C ILE A 127 1.83 -8.00 -4.19
N GLU A 128 1.12 -8.38 -5.26
CA GLU A 128 0.07 -9.40 -5.24
C GLU A 128 0.59 -10.74 -4.66
N ASN A 129 1.73 -11.23 -5.15
CA ASN A 129 2.31 -12.49 -4.66
C ASN A 129 2.70 -12.42 -3.17
N ILE A 130 3.26 -11.29 -2.71
CA ILE A 130 3.63 -11.10 -1.30
C ILE A 130 2.38 -11.02 -0.43
N THR A 131 1.41 -10.22 -0.81
CA THR A 131 0.20 -10.00 0.00
C THR A 131 -0.83 -11.12 -0.14
N GLY A 132 -0.87 -11.78 -1.29
CA GLY A 132 -1.92 -12.73 -1.66
C GLY A 132 -3.25 -12.04 -1.97
N ILE A 133 -3.23 -10.72 -2.17
CA ILE A 133 -4.42 -9.93 -2.53
C ILE A 133 -4.31 -9.58 -4.01
N PRO A 134 -5.36 -9.84 -4.81
CA PRO A 134 -5.33 -9.57 -6.24
C PRO A 134 -4.95 -8.12 -6.57
N GLU A 135 -4.16 -7.93 -7.61
CA GLU A 135 -3.75 -6.60 -8.09
C GLU A 135 -4.95 -5.71 -8.43
N LEU A 136 -6.08 -6.31 -8.81
CA LEU A 136 -7.34 -5.60 -9.01
C LEU A 136 -7.82 -4.83 -7.78
N ASN A 137 -7.44 -5.25 -6.59
CA ASN A 137 -7.76 -4.54 -5.35
C ASN A 137 -6.86 -3.32 -5.12
N SER A 138 -5.79 -3.15 -5.90
CA SER A 138 -4.83 -2.07 -5.73
C SER A 138 -5.18 -0.87 -6.60
N GLU A 139 -4.97 0.33 -6.06
CA GLU A 139 -4.88 1.54 -6.87
C GLU A 139 -3.67 1.43 -7.83
N ASN A 140 -3.62 2.28 -8.84
CA ASN A 140 -2.40 2.42 -9.62
C ASN A 140 -1.25 2.89 -8.72
N LEU A 141 0.00 2.54 -9.04
CA LEU A 141 1.13 3.04 -8.28
C LEU A 141 1.11 4.57 -8.26
N GLN A 142 1.19 5.15 -7.07
CA GLN A 142 1.46 6.58 -6.93
C GLN A 142 2.97 6.76 -6.80
N LEU A 143 3.58 7.32 -7.83
CA LEU A 143 5.00 7.68 -7.83
C LEU A 143 5.17 9.04 -7.18
N LEU A 144 6.08 9.14 -6.22
CA LEU A 144 6.24 10.28 -5.33
C LEU A 144 7.65 10.85 -5.44
N GLN A 145 7.75 12.18 -5.39
CA GLN A 145 9.00 12.91 -5.30
C GLN A 145 8.93 13.92 -4.16
N TYR A 146 9.99 13.94 -3.34
CA TYR A 146 10.20 14.91 -2.27
C TYR A 146 11.56 15.58 -2.48
N GLY A 147 11.56 16.86 -2.77
CA GLY A 147 12.75 17.69 -2.76
C GLY A 147 13.15 18.14 -1.34
N PRO A 148 14.24 18.92 -1.21
CA PRO A 148 14.68 19.46 0.08
C PRO A 148 13.54 20.19 0.82
N ASN A 149 13.43 19.94 2.12
CA ASN A 149 12.38 20.46 3.04
C ASN A 149 10.97 20.02 2.73
N GLN A 150 10.75 19.17 1.73
CA GLN A 150 9.43 18.62 1.47
C GLN A 150 9.11 17.44 2.41
N TYR A 151 7.84 17.37 2.81
CA TYR A 151 7.33 16.43 3.81
C TYR A 151 5.84 16.12 3.58
N TYR A 152 5.34 15.16 4.36
CA TYR A 152 3.91 14.92 4.53
C TYR A 152 3.65 14.68 6.01
N ARG A 153 2.85 15.55 6.66
CA ARG A 153 2.54 15.46 8.10
C ARG A 153 1.83 14.18 8.46
N GLU A 154 1.73 13.90 9.77
CA GLU A 154 1.04 12.73 10.29
C GLU A 154 -0.37 12.62 9.71
N HIS A 155 -0.65 11.49 9.09
CA HIS A 155 -1.91 11.17 8.43
C HIS A 155 -2.20 9.67 8.51
N SER A 156 -3.34 9.28 7.99
CA SER A 156 -3.74 7.89 7.80
C SER A 156 -4.12 7.67 6.35
N ASP A 157 -3.82 6.49 5.84
CA ASP A 157 -4.29 6.07 4.51
C ASP A 157 -5.75 5.62 4.51
N TYR A 158 -6.33 5.38 5.70
CA TYR A 158 -7.75 5.05 5.83
C TYR A 158 -8.62 6.27 5.49
N ILE A 159 -9.52 6.10 4.53
CA ILE A 159 -10.44 7.14 4.07
C ILE A 159 -11.88 6.74 4.45
N PRO A 160 -12.51 7.38 5.47
CA PRO A 160 -13.78 6.91 6.04
C PRO A 160 -14.93 6.78 5.06
N PHE A 161 -15.07 7.70 4.11
CA PHE A 161 -16.19 7.69 3.16
C PHE A 161 -16.09 6.57 2.11
N GLN A 162 -14.91 5.96 1.92
CA GLN A 162 -14.72 4.81 1.04
C GLN A 162 -15.38 3.53 1.60
N LEU A 163 -15.76 3.51 2.89
CA LEU A 163 -16.38 2.34 3.51
C LEU A 163 -17.63 1.87 2.76
N ASN A 164 -18.43 2.81 2.27
CA ASN A 164 -19.68 2.54 1.54
C ASN A 164 -19.49 2.47 0.01
N ARG A 165 -18.26 2.58 -0.48
CA ARG A 165 -17.95 2.43 -1.90
C ARG A 165 -17.82 0.94 -2.28
N PRO A 166 -18.05 0.58 -3.55
CA PRO A 166 -17.83 -0.80 -4.04
C PRO A 166 -16.45 -1.36 -3.69
N THR A 167 -15.42 -0.54 -3.76
CA THR A 167 -14.01 -0.88 -3.47
C THR A 167 -13.74 -1.12 -1.99
N GLY A 168 -14.53 -0.53 -1.10
CA GLY A 168 -14.21 -0.45 0.33
C GLY A 168 -13.02 0.47 0.61
N VAL A 169 -12.58 0.49 1.87
CA VAL A 169 -11.47 1.32 2.32
C VAL A 169 -10.12 0.72 1.94
N ARG A 170 -9.08 1.55 1.92
CA ARG A 170 -7.70 1.10 1.89
C ARG A 170 -7.40 0.33 3.16
N ILE A 171 -7.06 -0.95 3.04
CA ILE A 171 -6.76 -1.83 4.19
C ILE A 171 -5.27 -1.98 4.43
N LEU A 172 -4.45 -1.85 3.39
CA LEU A 172 -2.99 -2.00 3.44
C LEU A 172 -2.32 -0.93 2.59
N THR A 173 -1.14 -0.52 3.02
CA THR A 173 -0.21 0.26 2.23
C THR A 173 1.10 -0.49 2.07
N PHE A 174 1.55 -0.62 0.83
CA PHE A 174 2.86 -1.13 0.46
C PHE A 174 3.67 0.03 -0.13
N TYR A 175 4.57 0.60 0.68
CA TYR A 175 5.39 1.74 0.29
C TYR A 175 6.81 1.29 -0.06
N MET A 176 7.32 1.70 -1.21
CA MET A 176 8.65 1.36 -1.70
C MET A 176 9.53 2.61 -1.80
N TYR A 177 10.79 2.51 -1.35
CA TYR A 177 11.81 3.51 -1.57
C TYR A 177 12.56 3.22 -2.87
N LEU A 178 12.58 4.16 -3.79
CA LEU A 178 13.17 3.98 -5.12
C LEU A 178 14.62 4.43 -5.19
N ASN A 179 15.10 5.17 -4.19
CA ASN A 179 16.49 5.61 -4.11
C ASN A 179 16.96 5.73 -2.65
N ASP A 180 18.25 5.88 -2.48
CA ASP A 180 18.85 6.33 -1.23
C ASP A 180 18.68 7.85 -1.10
N VAL A 181 18.57 8.33 0.13
CA VAL A 181 18.48 9.76 0.46
C VAL A 181 19.69 10.12 1.32
N GLU A 182 20.38 11.20 0.99
CA GLU A 182 21.59 11.58 1.70
C GLU A 182 21.31 11.88 3.17
N GLU A 183 20.22 12.63 3.46
CA GLU A 183 19.82 12.96 4.83
C GLU A 183 18.32 13.22 4.94
N GLY A 184 17.68 12.69 5.98
CA GLY A 184 16.26 12.86 6.25
C GLY A 184 15.35 11.93 5.42
N GLY A 185 14.14 12.36 5.14
CA GLY A 185 13.19 11.68 4.26
C GLY A 185 12.61 10.35 4.79
N GLY A 186 12.80 10.02 6.07
CA GLY A 186 12.28 8.82 6.70
C GLY A 186 10.74 8.74 6.66
N THR A 187 10.20 7.54 6.81
CA THR A 187 8.78 7.33 7.12
C THR A 187 8.67 7.03 8.61
N SER A 188 8.06 7.95 9.35
CA SER A 188 7.89 7.86 10.79
C SER A 188 6.50 7.32 11.13
N PHE A 189 6.43 6.47 12.14
CA PHE A 189 5.20 5.99 12.78
C PHE A 189 5.23 6.48 14.24
N PRO A 190 4.77 7.71 14.51
CA PRO A 190 4.98 8.35 15.83
C PRO A 190 4.40 7.54 17.00
N ARG A 191 3.25 6.88 16.78
CA ARG A 191 2.60 6.07 17.82
C ARG A 191 3.30 4.75 18.13
N LEU A 192 4.22 4.34 17.27
CA LEU A 192 5.05 3.15 17.48
C LEU A 192 6.49 3.53 17.89
N ASN A 193 6.81 4.84 17.86
CA ASN A 193 8.18 5.35 18.05
C ASN A 193 9.19 4.69 17.09
N VAL A 194 8.79 4.56 15.82
CA VAL A 194 9.59 3.92 14.76
C VAL A 194 9.75 4.86 13.59
N THR A 195 10.95 4.92 13.04
CA THR A 195 11.23 5.58 11.77
C THR A 195 11.99 4.63 10.84
N VAL A 196 11.46 4.44 9.64
CA VAL A 196 12.12 3.67 8.58
C VAL A 196 12.83 4.65 7.65
N THR A 197 14.15 4.49 7.54
CA THR A 197 15.00 5.33 6.69
C THR A 197 14.90 4.91 5.21
N PRO A 198 14.97 5.86 4.27
CA PRO A 198 15.04 5.57 2.85
C PRO A 198 16.26 4.71 2.52
N LYS A 199 16.03 3.69 1.70
CA LYS A 199 17.08 2.87 1.09
C LYS A 199 16.53 2.27 -0.18
N ARG A 200 17.25 2.39 -1.27
CA ARG A 200 16.84 1.83 -2.56
C ARG A 200 16.47 0.34 -2.43
N GLY A 201 15.31 -0.03 -2.95
CA GLY A 201 14.80 -1.39 -2.90
C GLY A 201 14.09 -1.80 -1.62
N ARG A 202 14.19 -0.99 -0.55
CA ARG A 202 13.46 -1.19 0.71
C ARG A 202 11.98 -0.92 0.51
N ALA A 203 11.14 -1.67 1.23
CA ALA A 203 9.70 -1.40 1.30
C ALA A 203 9.18 -1.54 2.72
N VAL A 204 8.03 -0.95 2.97
CA VAL A 204 7.29 -1.06 4.24
C VAL A 204 5.85 -1.44 3.94
N LEU A 205 5.32 -2.41 4.68
CA LEU A 205 3.94 -2.89 4.58
C LEU A 205 3.25 -2.74 5.94
N TRP A 206 2.11 -2.06 5.95
CA TRP A 206 1.30 -1.90 7.16
C TRP A 206 -0.20 -1.90 6.88
N PRO A 207 -1.05 -2.32 7.84
CA PRO A 207 -2.49 -2.20 7.75
C PRO A 207 -2.94 -0.77 8.09
N SER A 208 -3.97 -0.29 7.41
CA SER A 208 -4.65 0.97 7.76
C SER A 208 -5.83 0.73 8.71
N VAL A 209 -6.18 -0.54 8.94
CA VAL A 209 -7.38 -0.98 9.67
C VAL A 209 -7.04 -1.95 10.80
N LEU A 210 -7.94 -2.07 11.77
CA LEU A 210 -7.81 -3.00 12.88
C LEU A 210 -7.88 -4.46 12.39
N ASN A 211 -7.02 -5.33 12.92
CA ASN A 211 -7.00 -6.75 12.55
C ASN A 211 -8.35 -7.47 12.74
N HIS A 212 -9.08 -7.13 13.80
CA HIS A 212 -10.37 -7.73 14.13
C HIS A 212 -11.57 -7.02 13.48
N ASN A 213 -11.35 -5.86 12.85
CA ASN A 213 -12.41 -5.11 12.18
C ASN A 213 -11.84 -4.28 11.02
N PRO A 214 -11.85 -4.82 9.78
CA PRO A 214 -11.30 -4.15 8.61
C PRO A 214 -12.11 -2.93 8.15
N ASN A 215 -13.23 -2.64 8.80
CA ASN A 215 -14.03 -1.44 8.56
C ASN A 215 -13.67 -0.29 9.51
N LYS A 216 -12.74 -0.50 10.42
CA LYS A 216 -12.29 0.52 11.38
C LYS A 216 -10.82 0.85 11.20
N LYS A 217 -10.53 2.14 11.17
CA LYS A 217 -9.16 2.67 11.17
C LYS A 217 -8.36 2.15 12.37
N ASP A 218 -7.10 1.78 12.12
CA ASP A 218 -6.12 1.61 13.19
C ASP A 218 -5.30 2.90 13.35
N PRO A 219 -5.53 3.71 14.39
CA PRO A 219 -4.81 4.97 14.56
C PRO A 219 -3.33 4.78 14.89
N ARG A 220 -2.90 3.56 15.30
CA ARG A 220 -1.51 3.27 15.64
C ARG A 220 -0.60 3.25 14.40
N THR A 221 -1.18 3.07 13.20
CA THR A 221 -0.47 3.12 11.92
C THR A 221 -0.54 4.48 11.23
N ASN A 222 -0.99 5.52 11.94
CA ASN A 222 -0.73 6.88 11.48
C ASN A 222 0.76 7.07 11.27
N HIS A 223 1.11 7.72 10.17
CA HIS A 223 2.50 7.88 9.76
C HIS A 223 2.71 9.22 9.07
N GLU A 224 3.98 9.60 8.94
CA GLU A 224 4.41 10.83 8.29
C GLU A 224 5.64 10.58 7.42
N ALA A 225 5.77 11.37 6.35
CA ALA A 225 7.03 11.46 5.63
C ALA A 225 7.83 12.64 6.20
N LEU A 226 8.91 12.33 6.90
CA LEU A 226 9.81 13.33 7.48
C LEU A 226 10.45 14.18 6.39
N PRO A 227 10.81 15.44 6.68
CA PRO A 227 11.49 16.30 5.74
C PRO A 227 12.75 15.66 5.13
N VAL A 228 12.91 15.82 3.83
CA VAL A 228 14.19 15.56 3.18
C VAL A 228 15.12 16.72 3.55
N ILE A 229 16.23 16.42 4.21
CA ILE A 229 17.20 17.44 4.61
C ILE A 229 18.17 17.69 3.45
N LYS A 230 18.68 16.60 2.84
CA LYS A 230 19.61 16.67 1.72
C LYS A 230 19.33 15.61 0.68
N GLY A 231 19.39 15.99 -0.59
CA GLY A 231 19.08 15.13 -1.73
C GLY A 231 17.61 15.19 -2.14
N VAL A 232 17.15 14.17 -2.84
CA VAL A 232 15.77 14.00 -3.30
C VAL A 232 15.33 12.59 -2.94
N LYS A 233 14.11 12.45 -2.44
CA LYS A 233 13.50 11.15 -2.16
C LYS A 233 12.50 10.80 -3.24
N TYR A 234 12.65 9.62 -3.81
CA TYR A 234 11.65 8.99 -4.67
C TYR A 234 11.03 7.79 -3.97
N GLY A 235 9.72 7.64 -4.12
CA GLY A 235 8.97 6.53 -3.55
C GLY A 235 7.79 6.12 -4.40
N ALA A 236 7.22 4.96 -4.12
CA ALA A 236 6.00 4.49 -4.75
C ALA A 236 5.06 3.89 -3.70
N ASN A 237 3.80 4.36 -3.69
CA ASN A 237 2.71 3.78 -2.92
C ASN A 237 1.93 2.78 -3.77
N ALA A 238 1.62 1.62 -3.18
CA ALA A 238 0.54 0.76 -3.61
C ALA A 238 -0.48 0.68 -2.47
N TRP A 239 -1.63 1.30 -2.65
CA TRP A 239 -2.75 1.20 -1.71
C TRP A 239 -3.67 0.06 -2.12
N ILE A 240 -3.97 -0.82 -1.18
CA ILE A 240 -4.75 -2.03 -1.41
C ILE A 240 -6.08 -1.89 -0.68
N HIS A 241 -7.16 -2.06 -1.43
CA HIS A 241 -8.54 -1.98 -0.95
C HIS A 241 -9.09 -3.33 -0.48
N GLN A 242 -10.21 -3.28 0.23
CA GLN A 242 -10.93 -4.46 0.68
C GLN A 242 -11.43 -5.34 -0.47
N ARG A 243 -11.75 -4.73 -1.61
CA ARG A 243 -12.37 -5.36 -2.77
C ARG A 243 -11.75 -4.80 -4.05
N ASP A 244 -12.19 -5.33 -5.18
CA ASP A 244 -11.78 -4.85 -6.49
C ASP A 244 -11.93 -3.32 -6.60
N PHE A 245 -10.81 -2.66 -6.82
CA PHE A 245 -10.72 -1.20 -7.00
C PHE A 245 -10.83 -0.83 -8.48
N LYS A 246 -10.21 -1.62 -9.35
CA LYS A 246 -10.02 -1.22 -10.75
C LYS A 246 -11.28 -1.31 -11.57
N THR A 247 -12.04 -2.41 -11.46
CA THR A 247 -13.25 -2.61 -12.27
C THR A 247 -14.32 -1.54 -12.01
N PRO A 248 -14.73 -1.26 -10.74
CA PRO A 248 -15.68 -0.18 -10.48
C PRO A 248 -15.15 1.19 -10.91
N ASN A 249 -13.86 1.46 -10.70
CA ASN A 249 -13.26 2.75 -11.05
C ASN A 249 -13.25 2.98 -12.57
N LEU A 250 -13.00 1.93 -13.38
CA LEU A 250 -13.11 1.98 -14.84
C LEU A 250 -14.55 2.21 -15.32
N MET A 251 -15.54 1.82 -14.53
CA MET A 251 -16.97 2.03 -14.80
C MET A 251 -17.48 3.38 -14.28
N GLY A 252 -16.62 4.19 -13.64
CA GLY A 252 -17.00 5.49 -13.07
C GLY A 252 -17.78 5.39 -11.76
N CYS A 253 -17.60 4.30 -10.99
CA CYS A 253 -18.32 4.05 -9.72
C CYS A 253 -17.50 4.44 -8.49
#